data_82a634de364c2d144a65543cfd3ebb94
#
_entry.id   82a634de364c2d144a65543cfd3ebb94
#
_cell.length_a   1.000
_cell.length_b   1.000
_cell.length_c   1.000
_cell.angle_alpha   90.00
_cell.angle_beta   90.00
_cell.angle_gamma   90.00
#
_symmetry.space_group_name_H-M   'P 1'
#
loop_
_entity.id
_entity.type
_entity.pdbx_description
1 polymer ?
#
loop_
_entity_poly.entity_id
_entity_poly.type
_entity_poly.pdbx_seq_one_letter_code
_entity_poly.pdbx_strand_id
1 'polypeptide(L)'
;MNAGRLRKKIEIWRYTPVDDSLGGKVNKLQLFHAVYGEIIPMRGNSYLEYYKESHELIYKITMRFFEKLSPADILVYHGRQFAINSIINIGEMNYMQEIMCTEKLEKTRPEIKNA
;
A
#
# COMPACT_ATOMS: atom_id res chain seq x y z
N MET A 1 6.83 1.87 -19.49
CA MET A 1 5.92 1.06 -18.67
C MET A 1 4.68 0.73 -19.45
N ASN A 2 4.33 -0.50 -19.49
CA ASN A 2 3.19 -0.95 -20.28
C ASN A 2 1.94 -1.03 -19.39
N ALA A 3 0.89 -0.29 -19.75
CA ALA A 3 -0.34 -0.28 -18.97
C ALA A 3 -0.99 -1.67 -18.86
N GLY A 4 -0.74 -2.56 -19.83
CA GLY A 4 -1.26 -3.92 -19.78
C GLY A 4 -0.73 -4.75 -18.61
N ARG A 5 0.33 -4.31 -17.95
CA ARG A 5 0.88 -5.00 -16.78
C ARG A 5 0.19 -4.60 -15.49
N LEU A 6 -0.65 -3.58 -15.53
CA LEU A 6 -1.36 -3.10 -14.34
C LEU A 6 -2.68 -3.83 -14.21
N ARG A 7 -2.60 -5.06 -13.74
CA ARG A 7 -3.76 -5.96 -13.73
C ARG A 7 -4.32 -6.27 -12.35
N LYS A 8 -3.58 -5.96 -11.32
CA LYS A 8 -4.00 -6.31 -9.97
C LYS A 8 -4.76 -5.13 -9.37
N LYS A 9 -5.96 -5.40 -8.88
CA LYS A 9 -6.75 -4.36 -8.24
C LYS A 9 -6.24 -4.14 -6.84
N ILE A 10 -5.73 -2.97 -6.59
CA ILE A 10 -5.13 -2.60 -5.32
C ILE A 10 -6.02 -1.58 -4.65
N GLU A 11 -6.41 -1.85 -3.42
CA GLU A 11 -7.23 -0.94 -2.65
C GLU A 11 -6.35 -0.04 -1.80
N ILE A 12 -6.73 1.22 -1.71
CA ILE A 12 -6.06 2.20 -0.88
C ILE A 12 -6.96 2.46 0.31
N TRP A 13 -6.49 2.12 1.50
CA TRP A 13 -7.24 2.30 2.73
C TRP A 13 -6.59 3.40 3.55
N ARG A 14 -7.41 4.20 4.20
CA ARG A 14 -6.95 5.36 4.92
C ARG A 14 -7.62 5.44 6.28
N TYR A 15 -6.85 5.81 7.30
CA TYR A 15 -7.43 6.07 8.60
C TYR A 15 -8.16 7.40 8.57
N THR A 16 -9.43 7.38 8.92
CA THR A 16 -10.24 8.58 8.98
C THR A 16 -10.89 8.69 10.34
N PRO A 17 -10.99 9.90 10.89
CA PRO A 17 -11.70 10.08 12.16
C PRO A 17 -13.20 9.88 11.98
N VAL A 18 -13.79 9.11 12.87
CA VAL A 18 -15.23 8.90 12.90
C VAL A 18 -15.70 9.13 14.33
N ASP A 19 -16.95 9.53 14.48
CA ASP A 19 -17.52 9.75 15.80
C ASP A 19 -17.75 8.40 16.49
N ASP A 20 -17.39 8.35 17.78
CA ASP A 20 -17.75 7.18 18.57
C ASP A 20 -19.06 7.48 19.31
N SER A 21 -19.57 6.47 20.01
CA SER A 21 -20.85 6.62 20.69
C SER A 21 -20.76 7.47 21.95
N LEU A 22 -19.56 7.86 22.34
CA LEU A 22 -19.35 8.63 23.58
C LEU A 22 -19.02 10.10 23.31
N GLY A 23 -19.22 10.54 22.07
CA GLY A 23 -18.98 11.94 21.72
C GLY A 23 -17.53 12.25 21.34
N GLY A 24 -16.66 11.26 21.33
CA GLY A 24 -15.29 11.44 20.90
C GLY A 24 -15.09 11.05 19.46
N LYS A 25 -13.83 11.02 19.03
CA LYS A 25 -13.47 10.58 17.69
C LYS A 25 -12.44 9.48 17.77
N VAL A 26 -12.60 8.47 16.92
CA VAL A 26 -11.63 7.40 16.77
C VAL A 26 -11.24 7.29 15.31
N ASN A 27 -10.02 6.86 15.05
CA ASN A 27 -9.56 6.66 13.69
C ASN A 27 -9.91 5.26 13.26
N LYS A 28 -10.60 5.14 12.13
CA LYS A 28 -10.93 3.84 11.55
C LYS A 28 -10.34 3.74 10.16
N LEU A 29 -9.90 2.55 9.82
CA LEU A 29 -9.38 2.26 8.51
C LEU A 29 -10.55 2.09 7.55
N GLN A 30 -10.61 2.92 6.53
CA GLN A 30 -11.71 2.92 5.56
C GLN A 30 -11.17 2.90 4.15
N LEU A 31 -11.92 2.27 3.26
CA LEU A 31 -11.57 2.25 1.85
C LEU A 31 -11.64 3.67 1.29
N PHE A 32 -10.54 4.12 0.70
CA PHE A 32 -10.45 5.47 0.16
C PHE A 32 -10.55 5.46 -1.36
N HIS A 33 -9.85 4.53 -2.00
CA HIS A 33 -9.80 4.48 -3.46
C HIS A 33 -9.30 3.12 -3.89
N ALA A 34 -9.50 2.78 -5.16
CA ALA A 34 -8.96 1.56 -5.72
C ALA A 34 -8.30 1.86 -7.06
N VAL A 35 -7.18 1.21 -7.31
CA VAL A 35 -6.42 1.40 -8.54
C VAL A 35 -5.96 0.05 -9.04
N TYR A 36 -5.52 0.01 -10.30
CA TYR A 36 -4.88 -1.18 -10.85
C TYR A 36 -3.39 -0.97 -10.87
N GLY A 37 -2.64 -1.99 -10.49
CA GLY A 37 -1.22 -1.89 -10.42
C GLY A 37 -0.52 -3.21 -10.64
N GLU A 38 0.81 -3.17 -10.51
CA GLU A 38 1.67 -4.32 -10.61
C GLU A 38 2.40 -4.46 -9.28
N ILE A 39 2.47 -5.69 -8.75
CA ILE A 39 3.14 -5.96 -7.48
C ILE A 39 4.31 -6.89 -7.75
N ILE A 40 5.51 -6.45 -7.39
CA ILE A 40 6.72 -7.20 -7.63
C ILE A 40 7.50 -7.32 -6.33
N PRO A 41 7.85 -8.53 -5.89
CA PRO A 41 8.69 -8.66 -4.71
C PRO A 41 10.10 -8.15 -5.00
N MET A 42 10.71 -7.50 -4.02
CA MET A 42 12.09 -7.07 -4.14
C MET A 42 13.00 -8.29 -4.14
N ARG A 43 14.05 -8.22 -4.96
CA ARG A 43 15.00 -9.31 -5.12
C ARG A 43 16.42 -8.76 -5.11
N GLY A 44 17.37 -9.66 -4.90
CA GLY A 44 18.76 -9.31 -4.96
C GLY A 44 19.35 -9.00 -3.60
N ASN A 45 20.54 -8.42 -3.61
CA ASN A 45 21.27 -8.21 -2.37
C ASN A 45 20.57 -7.23 -1.42
N SER A 46 20.01 -6.17 -1.96
CA SER A 46 19.32 -5.19 -1.11
C SER A 46 18.14 -5.81 -0.37
N TYR A 47 17.40 -6.67 -1.07
CA TYR A 47 16.29 -7.35 -0.44
C TYR A 47 16.78 -8.28 0.66
N LEU A 48 17.82 -9.06 0.37
CA LEU A 48 18.32 -10.03 1.33
C LEU A 48 18.87 -9.35 2.57
N GLU A 49 19.58 -8.24 2.40
CA GLU A 49 20.10 -7.51 3.53
C GLU A 49 18.98 -6.96 4.40
N TYR A 50 18.00 -6.35 3.76
CA TYR A 50 16.86 -5.80 4.50
C TYR A 50 16.11 -6.90 5.25
N TYR A 51 15.86 -8.01 4.58
CA TYR A 51 15.11 -9.10 5.18
C TYR A 51 15.84 -9.68 6.39
N LYS A 52 17.16 -9.80 6.30
CA LYS A 52 17.93 -10.32 7.42
C LYS A 52 17.80 -9.43 8.65
N GLU A 53 17.73 -8.14 8.45
CA GLU A 53 17.66 -7.21 9.56
C GLU A 53 16.26 -7.11 10.15
N SER A 54 15.26 -7.04 9.32
CA SER A 54 13.90 -6.72 9.77
C SER A 54 12.93 -7.90 9.72
N HIS A 55 13.26 -8.94 8.96
CA HIS A 55 12.37 -10.07 8.71
C HIS A 55 11.05 -9.64 8.07
N GLU A 56 11.08 -8.61 7.26
CA GLU A 56 9.92 -8.09 6.57
C GLU A 56 10.06 -8.29 5.07
N LEU A 57 8.92 -8.47 4.42
CA LEU A 57 8.89 -8.65 2.96
C LEU A 57 8.67 -7.31 2.29
N ILE A 58 9.57 -6.99 1.36
CA ILE A 58 9.55 -5.71 0.65
C ILE A 58 9.03 -5.94 -0.76
N TYR A 59 8.13 -5.07 -1.19
CA TYR A 59 7.54 -5.13 -2.51
C TYR A 59 7.61 -3.78 -3.19
N LYS A 60 7.60 -3.81 -4.50
CA LYS A 60 7.46 -2.61 -5.32
C LYS A 60 6.09 -2.69 -6.00
N ILE A 61 5.27 -1.70 -5.78
CA ILE A 61 3.96 -1.59 -6.44
C ILE A 61 4.03 -0.45 -7.42
N THR A 62 3.72 -0.75 -8.68
CA THR A 62 3.69 0.25 -9.74
C THR A 62 2.24 0.49 -10.13
N MET A 63 1.84 1.75 -10.20
CA MET A 63 0.46 2.10 -10.53
C MET A 63 0.43 3.44 -11.26
N ARG A 64 -0.72 3.75 -11.84
CA ARG A 64 -0.89 5.07 -12.46
C ARG A 64 -0.84 6.13 -11.38
N PHE A 65 -0.40 7.31 -11.76
CA PHE A 65 -0.24 8.41 -10.83
C PHE A 65 -1.57 8.74 -10.17
N PHE A 66 -1.56 8.78 -8.86
CA PHE A 66 -2.71 9.16 -8.05
C PHE A 66 -2.22 10.20 -7.05
N GLU A 67 -2.56 11.44 -7.32
CA GLU A 67 -2.03 12.58 -6.57
C GLU A 67 -2.37 12.51 -5.09
N LYS A 68 -3.51 11.93 -4.75
CA LYS A 68 -4.01 11.93 -3.37
C LYS A 68 -3.45 10.82 -2.50
N LEU A 69 -2.57 9.98 -3.05
CA LEU A 69 -1.96 8.91 -2.26
C LEU A 69 -1.04 9.52 -1.20
N SER A 70 -1.15 9.02 0.02
CA SER A 70 -0.36 9.50 1.15
C SER A 70 0.50 8.38 1.70
N PRO A 71 1.71 8.68 2.18
CA PRO A 71 2.54 7.64 2.82
C PRO A 71 1.87 6.99 4.05
N ALA A 72 0.88 7.64 4.63
CA ALA A 72 0.16 7.06 5.76
C ALA A 72 -0.93 6.07 5.34
N ASP A 73 -1.21 5.98 4.04
CA ASP A 73 -2.22 5.04 3.55
C ASP A 73 -1.72 3.60 3.62
N ILE A 74 -2.66 2.68 3.60
CA ILE A 74 -2.37 1.24 3.57
C ILE A 74 -2.84 0.71 2.23
N LEU A 75 -1.97 -0.01 1.54
CA LEU A 75 -2.35 -0.66 0.30
C LEU A 75 -2.78 -2.09 0.60
N VAL A 76 -3.86 -2.54 -0.03
CA VAL A 76 -4.42 -3.86 0.23
C VAL A 76 -4.64 -4.59 -1.08
N TYR A 77 -4.18 -5.82 -1.12
CA TYR A 77 -4.40 -6.70 -2.27
C TYR A 77 -4.72 -8.08 -1.74
N HIS A 78 -5.94 -8.55 -2.02
CA HIS A 78 -6.40 -9.87 -1.58
C HIS A 78 -6.21 -10.08 -0.07
N GLY A 79 -6.56 -9.06 0.72
CA GLY A 79 -6.44 -9.13 2.16
C GLY A 79 -5.04 -8.92 2.70
N ARG A 80 -4.05 -8.82 1.82
CA ARG A 80 -2.68 -8.55 2.24
C ARG A 80 -2.48 -7.06 2.41
N GLN A 81 -1.87 -6.67 3.50
CA GLN A 81 -1.66 -5.25 3.81
C GLN A 81 -0.22 -4.86 3.57
N PHE A 82 -0.03 -3.70 2.95
CA PHE A 82 1.29 -3.18 2.64
C PHE A 82 1.41 -1.77 3.21
N ALA A 83 2.40 -1.57 4.06
CA ALA A 83 2.72 -0.23 4.58
C ALA A 83 3.63 0.48 3.59
N ILE A 84 3.34 1.73 3.31
CA ILE A 84 4.09 2.50 2.33
C ILE A 84 5.39 3.02 2.94
N ASN A 85 6.52 2.73 2.29
CA ASN A 85 7.82 3.24 2.71
C ASN A 85 8.20 4.49 1.93
N SER A 86 7.93 4.49 0.61
CA SER A 86 8.22 5.65 -0.21
C SER A 86 7.33 5.65 -1.43
N ILE A 87 7.07 6.84 -1.97
CA ILE A 87 6.27 7.04 -3.17
C ILE A 87 7.13 7.82 -4.14
N ILE A 88 7.34 7.27 -5.33
CA ILE A 88 8.15 7.89 -6.36
C ILE A 88 7.30 8.17 -7.58
N ASN A 89 7.22 9.44 -7.95
CA ASN A 89 6.56 9.86 -9.18
C ASN A 89 7.57 9.70 -10.31
N ILE A 90 7.43 8.64 -11.09
CA ILE A 90 8.45 8.26 -12.07
C ILE A 90 8.67 9.39 -13.08
N GLY A 91 9.93 9.86 -13.13
CA GLY A 91 10.29 10.95 -14.02
C GLY A 91 9.60 12.27 -13.70
N GLU A 92 8.90 12.34 -12.59
CA GLU A 92 8.10 13.50 -12.20
C GLU A 92 7.11 13.92 -13.27
N MET A 93 6.60 12.94 -14.01
CA MET A 93 5.73 13.20 -15.16
C MET A 93 4.25 13.06 -14.84
N ASN A 94 3.89 12.76 -13.59
CA ASN A 94 2.51 12.57 -13.18
C ASN A 94 1.78 11.52 -14.01
N TYR A 95 2.51 10.47 -14.36
CA TYR A 95 1.97 9.41 -15.20
C TYR A 95 1.91 8.08 -14.45
N MET A 96 3.02 7.69 -13.85
CA MET A 96 3.13 6.44 -13.11
C MET A 96 3.82 6.70 -11.79
N GLN A 97 3.50 5.86 -10.79
CA GLN A 97 4.13 5.91 -9.48
C GLN A 97 4.71 4.55 -9.14
N GLU A 98 5.83 4.57 -8.43
CA GLU A 98 6.41 3.39 -7.82
C GLU A 98 6.34 3.52 -6.32
N ILE A 99 5.72 2.57 -5.67
CA ILE A 99 5.58 2.59 -4.22
C ILE A 99 6.41 1.45 -3.65
N MET A 100 7.42 1.80 -2.86
CA MET A 100 8.15 0.80 -2.09
C MET A 100 7.39 0.57 -0.81
N CYS A 101 7.07 -0.68 -0.53
CA CYS A 101 6.22 -0.98 0.61
C CYS A 101 6.64 -2.28 1.27
N THR A 102 6.19 -2.44 2.51
CA THR A 102 6.50 -3.60 3.33
C THR A 102 5.21 -4.33 3.62
N GLU A 103 5.16 -5.61 3.30
CA GLU A 103 3.98 -6.41 3.62
C GLU A 103 3.95 -6.66 5.12
N LYS A 104 2.79 -6.38 5.72
CA LYS A 104 2.59 -6.67 7.14
C LYS A 104 2.20 -8.13 7.27
N LEU A 105 3.00 -8.88 8.00
CA LEU A 105 2.78 -10.31 8.16
C LEU A 105 1.99 -10.65 9.41
N GLU A 106 1.45 -9.64 10.08
CA GLU A 106 0.63 -9.86 11.26
C GLU A 106 -0.67 -10.52 10.84
N LYS A 107 -1.16 -11.37 11.71
CA LYS A 107 -2.34 -12.16 11.41
C LYS A 107 -3.63 -11.43 11.73
N THR A 108 -3.57 -10.40 12.56
CA THR A 108 -4.77 -9.67 12.98
C THR A 108 -5.03 -8.49 12.08
N ARG A 109 -6.14 -8.54 11.34
CA ARG A 109 -6.52 -7.47 10.43
C ARG A 109 -8.02 -7.24 10.48
N PRO A 110 -8.54 -6.92 11.66
CA PRO A 110 -10.00 -6.89 11.82
C PRO A 110 -10.69 -5.82 10.97
N GLU A 111 -10.02 -4.73 10.66
CA GLU A 111 -10.62 -3.61 9.95
C GLU A 111 -10.86 -3.89 8.49
N ILE A 112 -10.13 -4.82 7.90
CA ILE A 112 -10.20 -5.04 6.47
C ILE A 112 -10.41 -6.50 6.08
N LYS A 113 -10.62 -7.39 7.04
CA LYS A 113 -10.69 -8.81 6.68
C LYS A 113 -11.90 -9.16 5.84
N ASN A 114 -12.88 -8.30 5.78
CA ASN A 114 -14.07 -8.50 4.94
C ASN A 114 -14.08 -7.60 3.72
N ALA A 115 -12.99 -6.90 3.46
CA ALA A 115 -12.91 -5.99 2.34
C ALA A 115 -12.70 -6.74 1.03
#